data_0c154e1ad42cae20debf04e61fefbd50
#
_entry.id   0c154e1ad42cae20debf04e61fefbd50
#
_cell.length_a   1.000
_cell.length_b   1.000
_cell.length_c   1.000
_cell.angle_alpha   90.00
_cell.angle_beta   90.00
_cell.angle_gamma   90.00
#
_symmetry.space_group_name_H-M   'P 1'
#
loop_
_entity.id
_entity.type
_entity.pdbx_description
1 polymer ?
#
loop_
_entity_poly.entity_id
_entity_poly.type
_entity_poly.pdbx_seq_one_letter_code
_entity_poly.pdbx_strand_id
1 'polypeptide(L)'
;MEHKIAETNARIDVADVLRGLAVMGIILLHSIEHFNFYSFPEEVPFEWMKFTDQAIWRGLFFTFSNKAYAVFALLFGFSFYIQDNNQQRRGKDFRLRFLWRLFILFMIGQFNAAFFTGEILTMYAILGIILPIFCRMSDRTVVIFATLLILQPIDWMKLIYALCNPDYVAGKSLAGYYFSIAFDVQKNGTFLETVRMNMWEGQMANMTWALEHGRILQTPGLFLFGMLVGRRKYFLYSEQNERLWLKALAVSLLCFFPIYGLNNMLPEFIERSAILVPLQLILSSFSNLSFMVLLVTGLLLTFYRVKDRSFFMRFTSYGKMSLTNYLGQSIFGSLLFYHWGFELGRYLGITYSFLFGILFVLLQMVFCSWWLRHHKHGPFEGLWKRLTWIGKNK
;
A
#
# COMPACT_ATOMS: atom_id res chain seq x y z
N MET A 1 -17.60 -32.11 -5.87
CA MET A 1 -16.16 -31.89 -5.84
C MET A 1 -15.78 -30.65 -6.68
N GLU A 2 -16.36 -30.50 -7.86
CA GLU A 2 -16.18 -29.34 -8.76
C GLU A 2 -16.65 -28.01 -8.13
N HIS A 3 -17.75 -28.00 -7.40
CA HIS A 3 -18.25 -26.79 -6.73
C HIS A 3 -17.27 -26.26 -5.65
N LYS A 4 -16.62 -27.17 -4.88
CA LYS A 4 -15.57 -26.79 -3.89
C LYS A 4 -14.28 -26.28 -4.54
N ILE A 5 -13.93 -26.75 -5.73
CA ILE A 5 -12.76 -26.31 -6.48
C ILE A 5 -13.04 -24.92 -7.09
N ALA A 6 -14.23 -24.70 -7.61
CA ALA A 6 -14.68 -23.41 -8.13
C ALA A 6 -14.74 -22.32 -7.04
N GLU A 7 -15.23 -22.66 -5.83
CA GLU A 7 -15.26 -21.72 -4.69
C GLU A 7 -13.85 -21.32 -4.19
N THR A 8 -12.91 -22.27 -4.16
CA THR A 8 -11.51 -21.98 -3.76
C THR A 8 -10.80 -21.11 -4.78
N ASN A 9 -11.05 -21.31 -6.07
CA ASN A 9 -10.47 -20.50 -7.14
C ASN A 9 -11.05 -19.08 -7.15
N ALA A 10 -12.37 -18.92 -7.03
CA ALA A 10 -13.03 -17.62 -6.97
C ALA A 10 -12.53 -16.75 -5.79
N ARG A 11 -12.17 -17.37 -4.65
CA ARG A 11 -11.60 -16.68 -3.49
C ARG A 11 -10.21 -16.13 -3.76
N ILE A 12 -9.34 -16.90 -4.41
CA ILE A 12 -7.99 -16.49 -4.76
C ILE A 12 -8.06 -15.37 -5.80
N ASP A 13 -8.94 -15.50 -6.77
CA ASP A 13 -9.11 -14.53 -7.85
C ASP A 13 -9.53 -13.15 -7.33
N VAL A 14 -10.49 -13.08 -6.40
CA VAL A 14 -10.89 -11.78 -5.82
C VAL A 14 -9.75 -11.09 -5.05
N ALA A 15 -8.94 -11.84 -4.30
CA ALA A 15 -7.80 -11.27 -3.61
C ALA A 15 -6.71 -10.79 -4.59
N ASP A 16 -6.51 -11.52 -5.69
CA ASP A 16 -5.58 -11.13 -6.74
C ASP A 16 -6.08 -9.92 -7.53
N VAL A 17 -7.39 -9.82 -7.80
CA VAL A 17 -8.01 -8.62 -8.40
C VAL A 17 -7.81 -7.39 -7.52
N LEU A 18 -8.12 -7.50 -6.20
CA LEU A 18 -7.89 -6.42 -5.23
C LEU A 18 -6.43 -5.97 -5.21
N ARG A 19 -5.51 -6.94 -5.23
CA ARG A 19 -4.07 -6.67 -5.26
C ARG A 19 -3.66 -5.97 -6.55
N GLY A 20 -4.18 -6.42 -7.69
CA GLY A 20 -3.93 -5.80 -9.00
C GLY A 20 -4.39 -4.36 -9.06
N LEU A 21 -5.60 -4.06 -8.61
CA LEU A 21 -6.12 -2.69 -8.55
C LEU A 21 -5.34 -1.80 -7.58
N ALA A 22 -4.90 -2.35 -6.45
CA ALA A 22 -4.06 -1.59 -5.51
C ALA A 22 -2.68 -1.25 -6.09
N VAL A 23 -2.02 -2.20 -6.79
CA VAL A 23 -0.76 -1.93 -7.52
C VAL A 23 -0.97 -0.88 -8.60
N MET A 24 -2.03 -1.01 -9.39
CA MET A 24 -2.35 -0.02 -10.42
C MET A 24 -2.47 1.40 -9.82
N GLY A 25 -3.24 1.54 -8.73
CA GLY A 25 -3.41 2.83 -8.05
C GLY A 25 -2.08 3.40 -7.52
N ILE A 26 -1.20 2.55 -6.99
CA ILE A 26 0.13 2.92 -6.52
C ILE A 26 0.98 3.43 -7.70
N ILE A 27 1.01 2.71 -8.82
CA ILE A 27 1.80 3.09 -9.99
C ILE A 27 1.32 4.42 -10.58
N LEU A 28 0.01 4.63 -10.67
CA LEU A 28 -0.55 5.88 -11.17
C LEU A 28 -0.18 7.07 -10.27
N LEU A 29 -0.24 6.89 -8.94
CA LEU A 29 0.22 7.91 -7.99
C LEU A 29 1.71 8.20 -8.16
N HIS A 30 2.56 7.17 -8.10
CA HIS A 30 4.01 7.36 -8.21
C HIS A 30 4.41 8.00 -9.54
N SER A 31 3.68 7.71 -10.63
CA SER A 31 3.94 8.33 -11.92
C SER A 31 3.71 9.85 -11.89
N ILE A 32 2.60 10.33 -11.28
CA ILE A 32 2.33 11.76 -11.18
C ILE A 32 3.18 12.46 -10.10
N GLU A 33 3.70 11.73 -9.12
CA GLU A 33 4.66 12.21 -8.13
C GLU A 33 6.10 12.16 -8.64
N HIS A 34 6.32 11.75 -9.88
CA HIS A 34 7.64 11.49 -10.47
C HIS A 34 8.52 10.60 -9.57
N PHE A 35 7.93 9.60 -8.96
CA PHE A 35 8.61 8.70 -8.01
C PHE A 35 9.27 9.45 -6.83
N ASN A 36 8.49 10.33 -6.19
CA ASN A 36 8.86 11.19 -5.07
C ASN A 36 9.84 12.33 -5.42
N PHE A 37 10.02 12.62 -6.70
CA PHE A 37 10.90 13.69 -7.12
C PHE A 37 10.22 15.07 -7.13
N TYR A 38 8.90 15.13 -7.32
CA TYR A 38 8.06 16.35 -7.32
C TYR A 38 8.59 17.53 -8.14
N SER A 39 9.39 17.27 -9.17
CA SER A 39 9.87 18.31 -10.08
C SER A 39 8.97 18.36 -11.30
N PHE A 40 8.38 19.53 -11.55
CA PHE A 40 7.45 19.75 -12.65
C PHE A 40 7.93 20.92 -13.49
N PRO A 41 7.58 20.99 -14.80
CA PRO A 41 7.87 22.14 -15.63
C PRO A 41 7.12 23.38 -15.09
N GLU A 42 7.78 24.56 -15.17
CA GLU A 42 7.21 25.83 -14.71
C GLU A 42 6.01 26.25 -15.56
N GLU A 43 6.05 25.94 -16.85
CA GLU A 43 4.99 26.26 -17.80
C GLU A 43 4.35 24.97 -18.35
N VAL A 44 3.04 25.00 -18.51
CA VAL A 44 2.29 23.94 -19.21
C VAL A 44 2.09 24.33 -20.67
N PRO A 45 2.21 23.37 -21.62
CA PRO A 45 2.11 23.67 -23.05
C PRO A 45 0.76 24.26 -23.49
N PHE A 46 -0.31 23.94 -22.77
CA PHE A 46 -1.67 24.36 -23.08
C PHE A 46 -2.43 24.76 -21.81
N GLU A 47 -3.21 25.83 -21.85
CA GLU A 47 -4.01 26.33 -20.71
C GLU A 47 -4.97 25.26 -20.12
N TRP A 48 -5.60 24.44 -20.96
CA TRP A 48 -6.50 23.37 -20.49
C TRP A 48 -5.78 22.33 -19.61
N MET A 49 -4.46 22.17 -19.76
CA MET A 49 -3.68 21.23 -18.95
C MET A 49 -3.61 21.65 -17.48
N LYS A 50 -3.69 22.95 -17.17
CA LYS A 50 -3.77 23.40 -15.76
C LYS A 50 -4.98 22.79 -15.05
N PHE A 51 -6.11 22.73 -15.76
CA PHE A 51 -7.32 22.11 -15.21
C PHE A 51 -7.17 20.58 -15.07
N THR A 52 -6.67 19.90 -16.10
CA THR A 52 -6.49 18.44 -16.06
C THR A 52 -5.44 18.01 -15.03
N ASP A 53 -4.35 18.77 -14.89
CA ASP A 53 -3.31 18.50 -13.86
C ASP A 53 -3.91 18.54 -12.46
N GLN A 54 -4.71 19.58 -12.14
CA GLN A 54 -5.38 19.66 -10.84
C GLN A 54 -6.41 18.54 -10.63
N ALA A 55 -7.20 18.24 -11.68
CA ALA A 55 -8.23 17.19 -11.61
C ALA A 55 -7.60 15.80 -11.41
N ILE A 56 -6.55 15.49 -12.16
CA ILE A 56 -5.81 14.22 -12.05
C ILE A 56 -5.16 14.11 -10.67
N TRP A 57 -4.44 15.15 -10.24
CA TRP A 57 -3.79 15.19 -8.93
C TRP A 57 -4.79 14.93 -7.81
N ARG A 58 -5.84 15.75 -7.72
CA ARG A 58 -6.88 15.62 -6.69
C ARG A 58 -7.59 14.27 -6.76
N GLY A 59 -7.94 13.82 -7.97
CA GLY A 59 -8.65 12.55 -8.18
C GLY A 59 -7.84 11.33 -7.75
N LEU A 60 -6.57 11.25 -8.12
CA LEU A 60 -5.70 10.13 -7.74
C LEU A 60 -5.35 10.15 -6.26
N PHE A 61 -5.01 11.31 -5.70
CA PHE A 61 -4.74 11.44 -4.26
C PHE A 61 -5.98 11.10 -3.44
N PHE A 62 -7.14 11.59 -3.83
CA PHE A 62 -8.40 11.26 -3.16
C PHE A 62 -8.70 9.76 -3.19
N THR A 63 -8.50 9.11 -4.34
CA THR A 63 -8.91 7.70 -4.53
C THR A 63 -7.89 6.72 -3.99
N PHE A 64 -6.59 6.94 -4.22
CA PHE A 64 -5.55 5.92 -3.99
C PHE A 64 -4.57 6.26 -2.87
N SER A 65 -4.28 7.55 -2.63
CA SER A 65 -3.33 7.92 -1.58
C SER A 65 -3.82 7.43 -0.22
N ASN A 66 -2.95 6.81 0.54
CA ASN A 66 -3.25 6.19 1.83
C ASN A 66 -4.25 5.00 1.81
N LYS A 67 -4.93 4.71 0.70
CA LYS A 67 -5.89 3.60 0.59
C LYS A 67 -5.28 2.38 -0.10
N ALA A 68 -4.57 2.59 -1.20
CA ALA A 68 -3.95 1.50 -1.95
C ALA A 68 -2.96 0.70 -1.10
N TYR A 69 -2.07 1.38 -0.34
CA TYR A 69 -1.17 0.68 0.58
C TYR A 69 -1.94 -0.08 1.67
N ALA A 70 -3.05 0.49 2.17
CA ALA A 70 -3.86 -0.15 3.22
C ALA A 70 -4.52 -1.44 2.72
N VAL A 71 -5.02 -1.46 1.47
CA VAL A 71 -5.47 -2.68 0.80
C VAL A 71 -4.34 -3.70 0.70
N PHE A 72 -3.13 -3.24 0.32
CA PHE A 72 -1.95 -4.11 0.26
C PHE A 72 -1.59 -4.72 1.61
N ALA A 73 -1.60 -3.92 2.67
CA ALA A 73 -1.36 -4.38 4.03
C ALA A 73 -2.39 -5.43 4.48
N LEU A 74 -3.68 -5.17 4.24
CA LEU A 74 -4.74 -6.13 4.53
C LEU A 74 -4.50 -7.46 3.79
N LEU A 75 -4.17 -7.40 2.50
CA LEU A 75 -3.91 -8.59 1.67
C LEU A 75 -2.61 -9.31 2.02
N PHE A 76 -1.63 -8.62 2.60
CA PHE A 76 -0.42 -9.23 3.13
C PHE A 76 -0.73 -10.16 4.31
N GLY A 77 -1.50 -9.68 5.30
CA GLY A 77 -1.99 -10.49 6.41
C GLY A 77 -2.89 -11.64 5.97
N PHE A 78 -3.79 -11.40 5.02
CA PHE A 78 -4.60 -12.44 4.39
C PHE A 78 -3.73 -13.53 3.72
N SER A 79 -2.72 -13.12 2.98
CA SER A 79 -1.81 -14.05 2.29
C SER A 79 -0.97 -14.87 3.27
N PHE A 80 -0.55 -14.28 4.38
CA PHE A 80 0.09 -15.00 5.48
C PHE A 80 -0.82 -16.11 6.00
N TYR A 81 -2.08 -15.79 6.34
CA TYR A 81 -3.02 -16.79 6.85
C TYR A 81 -3.20 -17.96 5.89
N ILE A 82 -3.36 -17.69 4.58
CA ILE A 82 -3.51 -18.76 3.59
C ILE A 82 -2.29 -19.70 3.59
N GLN A 83 -1.09 -19.15 3.69
CA GLN A 83 0.16 -19.93 3.71
C GLN A 83 0.30 -20.73 5.02
N ASP A 84 0.05 -20.09 6.16
CA ASP A 84 0.12 -20.73 7.47
C ASP A 84 -0.91 -21.87 7.59
N ASN A 85 -2.16 -21.63 7.23
CA ASN A 85 -3.23 -22.64 7.24
C ASN A 85 -2.91 -23.84 6.33
N ASN A 86 -2.33 -23.58 5.14
CA ASN A 86 -1.91 -24.64 4.23
C ASN A 86 -0.76 -25.51 4.82
N GLN A 87 0.15 -24.91 5.58
CA GLN A 87 1.23 -25.67 6.27
C GLN A 87 0.71 -26.41 7.51
N GLN A 88 -0.19 -25.81 8.28
CA GLN A 88 -0.85 -26.46 9.40
C GLN A 88 -1.61 -27.73 8.97
N ARG A 89 -2.36 -27.66 7.88
CA ARG A 89 -3.06 -28.84 7.29
C ARG A 89 -2.10 -29.97 6.90
N ARG A 90 -0.81 -29.65 6.71
CA ARG A 90 0.27 -30.61 6.47
C ARG A 90 1.04 -31.00 7.73
N GLY A 91 0.55 -30.60 8.91
CA GLY A 91 1.23 -30.85 10.21
C GLY A 91 2.52 -30.07 10.40
N LYS A 92 2.74 -28.98 9.65
CA LYS A 92 4.00 -28.20 9.68
C LYS A 92 3.77 -26.81 10.29
N ASP A 93 4.67 -26.38 11.18
CA ASP A 93 4.69 -25.00 11.67
C ASP A 93 5.37 -24.08 10.65
N PHE A 94 4.66 -23.01 10.28
CA PHE A 94 5.12 -22.06 9.27
C PHE A 94 5.82 -20.83 9.86
N ARG A 95 5.77 -20.60 11.17
CA ARG A 95 6.23 -19.35 11.81
C ARG A 95 7.68 -19.02 11.50
N LEU A 96 8.61 -19.93 11.77
CA LEU A 96 10.04 -19.72 11.50
C LEU A 96 10.32 -19.56 9.99
N ARG A 97 9.59 -20.35 9.17
CA ARG A 97 9.72 -20.22 7.70
C ARG A 97 9.20 -18.87 7.21
N PHE A 98 8.18 -18.34 7.85
CA PHE A 98 7.66 -17.01 7.52
C PHE A 98 8.64 -15.91 7.95
N LEU A 99 9.28 -16.00 9.10
CA LEU A 99 10.36 -15.07 9.50
C LEU A 99 11.50 -15.07 8.47
N TRP A 100 11.92 -16.26 8.01
CA TRP A 100 12.90 -16.36 6.92
C TRP A 100 12.38 -15.71 5.63
N ARG A 101 11.11 -15.89 5.30
CA ARG A 101 10.45 -15.25 4.16
C ARG A 101 10.42 -13.73 4.28
N LEU A 102 10.21 -13.19 5.48
CA LEU A 102 10.30 -11.76 5.76
C LEU A 102 11.73 -11.23 5.60
N PHE A 103 12.74 -11.99 6.04
CA PHE A 103 14.15 -11.62 5.83
C PHE A 103 14.48 -11.52 4.33
N ILE A 104 14.02 -12.47 3.52
CA ILE A 104 14.20 -12.38 2.06
C ILE A 104 13.46 -11.16 1.50
N LEU A 105 12.24 -10.88 1.98
CA LEU A 105 11.48 -9.69 1.57
C LEU A 105 12.22 -8.40 1.95
N PHE A 106 12.84 -8.36 3.13
CA PHE A 106 13.70 -7.25 3.53
C PHE A 106 14.86 -7.05 2.55
N MET A 107 15.55 -8.11 2.15
CA MET A 107 16.65 -8.03 1.17
C MET A 107 16.16 -7.55 -0.21
N ILE A 108 14.97 -8.01 -0.64
CA ILE A 108 14.33 -7.52 -1.87
C ILE A 108 13.95 -6.04 -1.72
N GLY A 109 13.46 -5.62 -0.55
CA GLY A 109 13.18 -4.23 -0.23
C GLY A 109 14.43 -3.36 -0.28
N GLN A 110 15.57 -3.82 0.27
CA GLN A 110 16.84 -3.09 0.17
C GLN A 110 17.31 -2.94 -1.28
N PHE A 111 17.15 -3.99 -2.10
CA PHE A 111 17.41 -3.87 -3.54
C PHE A 111 16.52 -2.82 -4.22
N ASN A 112 15.22 -2.81 -3.89
CA ASN A 112 14.28 -1.82 -4.43
C ASN A 112 14.58 -0.41 -3.95
N ALA A 113 14.97 -0.26 -2.68
CA ALA A 113 15.33 1.01 -2.08
C ALA A 113 16.48 1.71 -2.83
N ALA A 114 17.41 0.97 -3.42
CA ALA A 114 18.48 1.55 -4.24
C ALA A 114 17.94 2.46 -5.38
N PHE A 115 16.75 2.17 -5.88
CA PHE A 115 16.13 2.90 -6.98
C PHE A 115 15.04 3.89 -6.53
N PHE A 116 14.40 3.64 -5.40
CA PHE A 116 13.18 4.37 -5.01
C PHE A 116 13.13 4.66 -3.52
N THR A 117 13.11 5.95 -3.15
CA THR A 117 13.06 6.42 -1.76
C THR A 117 11.78 5.97 -1.02
N GLY A 118 10.63 5.94 -1.70
CA GLY A 118 9.33 5.54 -1.14
C GLY A 118 9.14 4.03 -0.98
N GLU A 119 10.19 3.27 -0.74
CA GLU A 119 10.19 1.81 -0.63
C GLU A 119 9.41 1.33 0.61
N ILE A 120 8.45 0.44 0.42
CA ILE A 120 7.56 -0.05 1.49
C ILE A 120 7.84 -1.51 1.91
N LEU A 121 8.53 -2.31 1.10
CA LEU A 121 8.74 -3.75 1.36
C LEU A 121 9.60 -3.98 2.60
N THR A 122 10.59 -3.12 2.83
CA THR A 122 11.43 -3.09 4.03
C THR A 122 10.58 -2.93 5.29
N MET A 123 9.68 -1.96 5.28
CA MET A 123 8.75 -1.72 6.38
C MET A 123 7.79 -2.92 6.57
N TYR A 124 7.26 -3.50 5.49
CA TYR A 124 6.40 -4.68 5.55
C TYR A 124 7.14 -5.91 6.09
N ALA A 125 8.42 -6.06 5.76
CA ALA A 125 9.23 -7.15 6.29
C ALA A 125 9.43 -7.02 7.82
N ILE A 126 9.73 -5.83 8.31
CA ILE A 126 9.92 -5.56 9.73
C ILE A 126 8.59 -5.70 10.49
N LEU A 127 7.56 -4.99 10.07
CA LEU A 127 6.26 -4.99 10.74
C LEU A 127 5.51 -6.31 10.60
N GLY A 128 5.81 -7.11 9.57
CA GLY A 128 5.23 -8.43 9.34
C GLY A 128 5.56 -9.46 10.42
N ILE A 129 6.56 -9.20 11.27
CA ILE A 129 6.93 -10.05 12.41
C ILE A 129 5.75 -10.21 13.39
N ILE A 130 4.81 -9.29 13.42
CA ILE A 130 3.60 -9.40 14.25
C ILE A 130 2.75 -10.63 13.89
N LEU A 131 2.71 -11.03 12.64
CA LEU A 131 1.83 -12.09 12.14
C LEU A 131 2.15 -13.48 12.76
N PRO A 132 3.40 -13.97 12.77
CA PRO A 132 3.71 -15.25 13.43
C PRO A 132 3.55 -15.20 14.96
N ILE A 133 3.60 -14.03 15.59
CA ILE A 133 3.33 -13.88 17.03
C ILE A 133 1.84 -14.10 17.31
N PHE A 134 0.96 -13.49 16.51
CA PHE A 134 -0.49 -13.51 16.72
C PHE A 134 -1.21 -14.68 16.05
N CYS A 135 -0.54 -15.46 15.20
CA CYS A 135 -1.20 -16.48 14.39
C CYS A 135 -1.81 -17.65 15.19
N ARG A 136 -1.48 -17.83 16.46
CA ARG A 136 -2.06 -18.86 17.35
C ARG A 136 -2.98 -18.27 18.43
N MET A 137 -3.10 -16.95 18.49
CA MET A 137 -3.96 -16.28 19.46
C MET A 137 -5.43 -16.35 19.04
N SER A 138 -6.32 -16.17 20.02
CA SER A 138 -7.76 -16.14 19.76
C SER A 138 -8.16 -14.97 18.88
N ASP A 139 -9.24 -15.11 18.11
CA ASP A 139 -9.74 -14.02 17.27
C ASP A 139 -10.07 -12.78 18.10
N ARG A 140 -10.57 -12.93 19.33
CA ARG A 140 -10.85 -11.80 20.23
C ARG A 140 -9.58 -11.01 20.55
N THR A 141 -8.52 -11.71 20.93
CA THR A 141 -7.21 -11.11 21.19
C THR A 141 -6.70 -10.36 19.97
N VAL A 142 -6.74 -11.01 18.80
CA VAL A 142 -6.28 -10.39 17.55
C VAL A 142 -7.09 -9.14 17.20
N VAL A 143 -8.43 -9.16 17.35
CA VAL A 143 -9.29 -7.98 17.12
C VAL A 143 -8.92 -6.84 18.06
N ILE A 144 -8.75 -7.11 19.37
CA ILE A 144 -8.41 -6.08 20.36
C ILE A 144 -7.09 -5.39 19.97
N PHE A 145 -6.03 -6.17 19.74
CA PHE A 145 -4.72 -5.62 19.38
C PHE A 145 -4.74 -4.90 18.04
N ALA A 146 -5.38 -5.47 17.02
CA ALA A 146 -5.52 -4.83 15.71
C ALA A 146 -6.25 -3.48 15.82
N THR A 147 -7.33 -3.42 16.60
CA THR A 147 -8.09 -2.18 16.83
C THR A 147 -7.25 -1.16 17.58
N LEU A 148 -6.56 -1.55 18.65
CA LEU A 148 -5.68 -0.66 19.41
C LEU A 148 -4.59 -0.04 18.51
N LEU A 149 -3.98 -0.83 17.63
CA LEU A 149 -2.96 -0.34 16.70
C LEU A 149 -3.55 0.66 15.67
N ILE A 150 -4.77 0.40 15.18
CA ILE A 150 -5.43 1.28 14.21
C ILE A 150 -5.94 2.58 14.84
N LEU A 151 -6.26 2.59 16.13
CA LEU A 151 -6.72 3.78 16.85
C LEU A 151 -5.65 4.88 16.98
N GLN A 152 -4.43 4.67 16.52
CA GLN A 152 -3.35 5.67 16.54
C GLN A 152 -3.03 6.20 17.96
N PRO A 153 -2.73 5.33 18.95
CA PRO A 153 -2.54 5.75 20.32
C PRO A 153 -1.42 6.78 20.52
N ILE A 154 -0.38 6.77 19.67
CA ILE A 154 0.72 7.76 19.74
C ILE A 154 0.18 9.16 19.42
N ASP A 155 -0.65 9.30 18.40
CA ASP A 155 -1.16 10.62 18.01
C ASP A 155 -2.23 11.13 19.00
N TRP A 156 -2.98 10.23 19.62
CA TRP A 156 -3.83 10.59 20.77
C TRP A 156 -2.99 11.07 21.95
N MET A 157 -1.89 10.42 22.28
CA MET A 157 -0.99 10.89 23.36
C MET A 157 -0.40 12.26 23.04
N LYS A 158 0.05 12.51 21.81
CA LYS A 158 0.54 13.82 21.37
C LYS A 158 -0.55 14.89 21.52
N LEU A 159 -1.78 14.59 21.09
CA LEU A 159 -2.92 15.51 21.20
C LEU A 159 -3.21 15.85 22.66
N ILE A 160 -3.33 14.84 23.53
CA ILE A 160 -3.59 15.03 24.97
C ILE A 160 -2.47 15.86 25.61
N TYR A 161 -1.21 15.53 25.29
CA TYR A 161 -0.07 16.28 25.81
C TYR A 161 -0.10 17.75 25.39
N ALA A 162 -0.43 18.02 24.11
CA ALA A 162 -0.56 19.39 23.60
C ALA A 162 -1.73 20.17 24.23
N LEU A 163 -2.83 19.49 24.57
CA LEU A 163 -3.97 20.11 25.25
C LEU A 163 -3.62 20.45 26.71
N CYS A 164 -2.86 19.59 27.41
CA CYS A 164 -2.46 19.80 28.79
C CYS A 164 -1.30 20.81 28.94
N ASN A 165 -0.55 21.11 27.87
CA ASN A 165 0.61 21.99 27.90
C ASN A 165 0.45 23.14 26.89
N PRO A 166 -0.13 24.30 27.28
CA PRO A 166 -0.39 25.40 26.36
C PRO A 166 0.85 25.92 25.62
N ASP A 167 2.00 25.91 26.27
CA ASP A 167 3.27 26.43 25.71
C ASP A 167 4.02 25.41 24.84
N TYR A 168 3.52 24.18 24.74
CA TYR A 168 4.15 23.16 23.92
C TYR A 168 4.07 23.49 22.42
N VAL A 169 5.20 23.53 21.77
CA VAL A 169 5.36 23.70 20.30
C VAL A 169 5.80 22.38 19.69
N ALA A 170 5.10 21.94 18.64
CA ALA A 170 5.50 20.73 17.94
C ALA A 170 6.87 20.88 17.26
N GLY A 171 7.73 19.87 17.37
CA GLY A 171 9.02 19.84 16.70
C GLY A 171 8.90 19.84 15.17
N LYS A 172 9.98 20.18 14.48
CA LYS A 172 10.06 20.11 13.02
C LYS A 172 10.00 18.65 12.56
N SER A 173 9.42 18.42 11.36
CA SER A 173 9.38 17.11 10.74
C SER A 173 10.77 16.60 10.40
N LEU A 174 11.16 15.44 10.95
CA LEU A 174 12.38 14.72 10.57
C LEU A 174 12.26 14.12 9.18
N ALA A 175 11.07 13.63 8.82
CA ALA A 175 10.80 13.15 7.47
C ALA A 175 11.04 14.25 6.42
N GLY A 176 10.52 15.46 6.67
CA GLY A 176 10.75 16.61 5.79
C GLY A 176 12.23 16.95 5.60
N TYR A 177 13.02 16.86 6.66
CA TYR A 177 14.48 17.05 6.57
C TYR A 177 15.15 16.01 5.66
N TYR A 178 14.90 14.73 5.89
CA TYR A 178 15.50 13.68 5.06
C TYR A 178 14.98 13.66 3.62
N PHE A 179 13.70 13.96 3.40
CA PHE A 179 13.17 14.12 2.04
C PHE A 179 13.80 15.29 1.30
N SER A 180 14.12 16.41 1.95
CA SER A 180 14.80 17.53 1.29
C SER A 180 16.17 17.14 0.74
N ILE A 181 16.92 16.31 1.47
CA ILE A 181 18.19 15.75 1.01
C ILE A 181 17.97 14.83 -0.19
N ALA A 182 16.94 13.96 -0.09
CA ALA A 182 16.63 13.03 -1.16
C ALA A 182 16.24 13.74 -2.46
N PHE A 183 15.44 14.80 -2.40
CA PHE A 183 15.03 15.59 -3.56
C PHE A 183 16.23 16.30 -4.23
N ASP A 184 17.15 16.83 -3.46
CA ASP A 184 18.34 17.48 -4.02
C ASP A 184 19.22 16.50 -4.80
N VAL A 185 19.48 15.31 -4.22
CA VAL A 185 20.28 14.27 -4.89
C VAL A 185 19.54 13.69 -6.11
N GLN A 186 18.24 13.48 -6.05
CA GLN A 186 17.45 13.00 -7.19
C GLN A 186 17.45 14.00 -8.35
N LYS A 187 17.49 15.30 -8.03
CA LYS A 187 17.48 16.41 -8.99
C LYS A 187 18.82 16.65 -9.66
N ASN A 188 19.94 16.43 -8.97
CA ASN A 188 21.25 16.90 -9.40
C ASN A 188 22.32 15.79 -9.36
N GLY A 189 22.05 14.67 -8.70
CA GLY A 189 23.05 13.64 -8.40
C GLY A 189 23.19 12.57 -9.49
N THR A 190 24.32 11.92 -9.46
CA THR A 190 24.62 10.73 -10.28
C THR A 190 23.85 9.50 -9.77
N PHE A 191 23.84 8.41 -10.56
CA PHE A 191 23.24 7.13 -10.14
C PHE A 191 23.82 6.62 -8.81
N LEU A 192 25.14 6.67 -8.64
CA LEU A 192 25.78 6.16 -7.42
C LEU A 192 25.44 7.00 -6.19
N GLU A 193 25.38 8.33 -6.32
CA GLU A 193 24.95 9.23 -5.26
C GLU A 193 23.49 8.98 -4.90
N THR A 194 22.62 8.77 -5.88
CA THR A 194 21.20 8.40 -5.65
C THR A 194 21.08 7.08 -4.90
N VAL A 195 21.82 6.04 -5.30
CA VAL A 195 21.83 4.75 -4.59
C VAL A 195 22.31 4.92 -3.15
N ARG A 196 23.44 5.63 -2.93
CA ARG A 196 23.98 5.87 -1.59
C ARG A 196 23.01 6.63 -0.71
N MET A 197 22.43 7.70 -1.23
CA MET A 197 21.41 8.50 -0.53
C MET A 197 20.19 7.64 -0.19
N ASN A 198 19.66 6.90 -1.16
CA ASN A 198 18.48 6.05 -0.94
C ASN A 198 18.72 4.98 0.12
N MET A 199 19.91 4.40 0.18
CA MET A 199 20.26 3.36 1.17
C MET A 199 20.39 3.88 2.60
N TRP A 200 20.55 5.18 2.82
CA TRP A 200 20.68 5.78 4.15
C TRP A 200 19.62 6.85 4.40
N GLU A 201 19.77 8.05 3.83
CA GLU A 201 18.86 9.17 4.06
C GLU A 201 17.45 8.87 3.55
N GLY A 202 17.32 8.18 2.43
CA GLY A 202 16.05 7.74 1.88
C GLY A 202 15.33 6.73 2.78
N GLN A 203 16.05 5.78 3.38
CA GLN A 203 15.47 4.87 4.38
C GLN A 203 15.03 5.64 5.64
N MET A 204 15.84 6.60 6.09
CA MET A 204 15.47 7.45 7.24
C MET A 204 14.24 8.31 6.92
N ALA A 205 14.16 8.89 5.72
CA ALA A 205 13.00 9.64 5.26
C ALA A 205 11.73 8.78 5.33
N ASN A 206 11.77 7.56 4.80
CA ASN A 206 10.63 6.65 4.75
C ASN A 206 10.21 6.18 6.15
N MET A 207 11.16 5.80 7.01
CA MET A 207 10.88 5.34 8.37
C MET A 207 10.35 6.45 9.28
N THR A 208 10.96 7.64 9.24
CA THR A 208 10.48 8.79 10.01
C THR A 208 9.11 9.26 9.53
N TRP A 209 8.88 9.26 8.21
CA TRP A 209 7.59 9.56 7.65
C TRP A 209 6.51 8.54 8.08
N ALA A 210 6.84 7.26 8.08
CA ALA A 210 5.93 6.22 8.55
C ALA A 210 5.59 6.39 10.05
N LEU A 211 6.56 6.84 10.86
CA LEU A 211 6.34 7.15 12.27
C LEU A 211 5.48 8.40 12.45
N GLU A 212 5.81 9.49 11.76
CA GLU A 212 5.11 10.78 11.85
C GLU A 212 3.67 10.69 11.35
N HIS A 213 3.37 9.79 10.39
CA HIS A 213 2.04 9.59 9.82
C HIS A 213 1.30 8.35 10.37
N GLY A 214 1.73 7.81 11.52
CA GLY A 214 1.06 6.73 12.22
C GLY A 214 1.06 5.37 11.51
N ARG A 215 1.81 5.21 10.41
CA ARG A 215 1.82 3.98 9.62
C ARG A 215 2.50 2.82 10.31
N ILE A 216 3.45 3.08 11.21
CA ILE A 216 4.12 2.05 12.00
C ILE A 216 3.12 1.25 12.85
N LEU A 217 2.04 1.88 13.31
CA LEU A 217 0.98 1.19 14.05
C LEU A 217 -0.15 0.71 13.13
N GLN A 218 -0.55 1.53 12.16
CA GLN A 218 -1.66 1.19 11.27
C GLN A 218 -1.37 -0.04 10.40
N THR A 219 -0.17 -0.17 9.88
CA THR A 219 0.21 -1.28 9.00
C THR A 219 0.11 -2.65 9.68
N PRO A 220 0.72 -2.90 10.86
CA PRO A 220 0.54 -4.18 11.55
C PRO A 220 -0.91 -4.42 12.01
N GLY A 221 -1.67 -3.39 12.36
CA GLY A 221 -3.10 -3.50 12.62
C GLY A 221 -3.86 -4.05 11.40
N LEU A 222 -3.57 -3.53 10.20
CA LEU A 222 -4.14 -4.01 8.95
C LEU A 222 -3.67 -5.44 8.60
N PHE A 223 -2.43 -5.80 8.90
CA PHE A 223 -1.96 -7.19 8.76
C PHE A 223 -2.79 -8.15 9.61
N LEU A 224 -3.03 -7.79 10.87
CA LEU A 224 -3.85 -8.61 11.78
C LEU A 224 -5.30 -8.71 11.29
N PHE A 225 -5.92 -7.62 10.84
CA PHE A 225 -7.26 -7.68 10.24
C PHE A 225 -7.28 -8.53 8.97
N GLY A 226 -6.27 -8.42 8.11
CA GLY A 226 -6.15 -9.28 6.93
C GLY A 226 -6.07 -10.77 7.27
N MET A 227 -5.30 -11.11 8.31
CA MET A 227 -5.24 -12.48 8.85
C MET A 227 -6.62 -12.95 9.33
N LEU A 228 -7.39 -12.11 10.04
CA LEU A 228 -8.76 -12.40 10.48
C LEU A 228 -9.72 -12.60 9.32
N VAL A 229 -9.67 -11.74 8.29
CA VAL A 229 -10.46 -11.90 7.05
C VAL A 229 -10.21 -13.27 6.44
N GLY A 230 -8.96 -13.74 6.45
CA GLY A 230 -8.60 -15.08 6.03
C GLY A 230 -9.19 -16.17 6.91
N ARG A 231 -9.02 -16.09 8.25
CA ARG A 231 -9.53 -17.06 9.22
C ARG A 231 -11.05 -17.25 9.12
N ARG A 232 -11.76 -16.14 9.03
CA ARG A 232 -13.22 -16.10 8.95
C ARG A 232 -13.75 -16.36 7.53
N LYS A 233 -12.85 -16.52 6.56
CA LYS A 233 -13.22 -16.79 5.15
C LYS A 233 -14.14 -15.71 4.56
N TYR A 234 -13.97 -14.45 4.97
CA TYR A 234 -14.85 -13.37 4.56
C TYR A 234 -14.82 -13.06 3.06
N PHE A 235 -13.74 -13.42 2.36
CA PHE A 235 -13.66 -13.31 0.89
C PHE A 235 -14.34 -14.45 0.13
N LEU A 236 -14.93 -15.45 0.81
CA LEU A 236 -15.80 -16.43 0.16
C LEU A 236 -17.20 -15.87 0.02
N TYR A 237 -17.83 -16.12 -1.13
CA TYR A 237 -19.23 -15.81 -1.29
C TYR A 237 -20.10 -16.69 -0.37
N SER A 238 -20.94 -16.04 0.40
CA SER A 238 -22.07 -16.61 1.13
C SER A 238 -23.06 -15.47 1.40
N GLU A 239 -24.33 -15.76 1.57
CA GLU A 239 -25.33 -14.74 1.91
C GLU A 239 -24.98 -14.00 3.20
N GLN A 240 -24.40 -14.69 4.19
CA GLN A 240 -23.96 -14.09 5.44
C GLN A 240 -22.81 -13.10 5.21
N ASN A 241 -21.83 -13.47 4.37
CA ASN A 241 -20.71 -12.58 4.04
C ASN A 241 -21.16 -11.40 3.18
N GLU A 242 -22.07 -11.63 2.23
CA GLU A 242 -22.65 -10.54 1.43
C GLU A 242 -23.35 -9.51 2.32
N ARG A 243 -24.19 -9.96 3.27
CA ARG A 243 -24.85 -9.08 4.25
C ARG A 243 -23.84 -8.33 5.14
N LEU A 244 -22.75 -9.00 5.54
CA LEU A 244 -21.67 -8.36 6.29
C LEU A 244 -21.00 -7.25 5.47
N TRP A 245 -20.69 -7.53 4.20
CA TRP A 245 -20.06 -6.53 3.33
C TRP A 245 -21.01 -5.38 2.98
N LEU A 246 -22.29 -5.60 2.84
CA LEU A 246 -23.29 -4.53 2.68
C LEU A 246 -23.37 -3.65 3.92
N LYS A 247 -23.33 -4.22 5.14
CA LYS A 247 -23.27 -3.45 6.37
C LYS A 247 -21.96 -2.66 6.46
N ALA A 248 -20.82 -3.28 6.14
CA ALA A 248 -19.52 -2.60 6.12
C ALA A 248 -19.51 -1.44 5.12
N LEU A 249 -20.11 -1.60 3.94
CA LEU A 249 -20.27 -0.53 2.95
C LEU A 249 -21.10 0.63 3.53
N ALA A 250 -22.26 0.34 4.12
CA ALA A 250 -23.11 1.37 4.69
C ALA A 250 -22.40 2.13 5.83
N VAL A 251 -21.76 1.41 6.76
CA VAL A 251 -21.01 2.02 7.87
C VAL A 251 -19.83 2.85 7.34
N SER A 252 -19.10 2.35 6.36
CA SER A 252 -17.97 3.10 5.79
C SER A 252 -18.39 4.38 5.09
N LEU A 253 -19.55 4.40 4.42
CA LEU A 253 -20.14 5.61 3.84
C LEU A 253 -20.54 6.62 4.92
N LEU A 254 -21.24 6.14 5.96
CA LEU A 254 -21.69 6.99 7.07
C LEU A 254 -20.52 7.58 7.88
N CYS A 255 -19.41 6.86 8.00
CA CYS A 255 -18.23 7.35 8.71
C CYS A 255 -17.37 8.26 7.83
N PHE A 256 -17.18 7.91 6.55
CA PHE A 256 -16.25 8.62 5.68
C PHE A 256 -16.61 10.09 5.50
N PHE A 257 -17.82 10.41 5.08
CA PHE A 257 -18.19 11.78 4.73
C PHE A 257 -18.09 12.76 5.91
N PRO A 258 -18.63 12.47 7.11
CA PRO A 258 -18.50 13.38 8.24
C PRO A 258 -17.05 13.55 8.70
N ILE A 259 -16.27 12.44 8.78
CA ILE A 259 -14.87 12.50 9.23
C ILE A 259 -14.01 13.27 8.22
N TYR A 260 -14.19 13.00 6.92
CA TYR A 260 -13.47 13.70 5.87
C TYR A 260 -13.82 15.21 5.84
N GLY A 261 -15.10 15.54 5.94
CA GLY A 261 -15.57 16.94 6.02
C GLY A 261 -14.98 17.66 7.24
N LEU A 262 -15.09 17.05 8.43
CA LEU A 262 -14.52 17.61 9.66
C LEU A 262 -13.01 17.84 9.52
N ASN A 263 -12.28 16.85 9.01
CA ASN A 263 -10.83 16.96 8.84
C ASN A 263 -10.41 18.13 7.95
N ASN A 264 -11.18 18.40 6.89
CA ASN A 264 -10.89 19.52 5.98
C ASN A 264 -11.24 20.89 6.59
N MET A 265 -12.20 20.94 7.52
CA MET A 265 -12.59 22.18 8.18
C MET A 265 -11.71 22.53 9.40
N LEU A 266 -10.97 21.58 9.97
CA LEU A 266 -10.17 21.81 11.18
C LEU A 266 -9.23 23.01 11.12
N PRO A 267 -8.51 23.28 10.00
CA PRO A 267 -7.60 24.44 9.92
C PRO A 267 -8.29 25.79 10.06
N GLU A 268 -9.63 25.87 9.83
CA GLU A 268 -10.40 27.09 9.99
C GLU A 268 -10.69 27.41 11.47
N PHE A 269 -10.66 26.37 12.35
CA PHE A 269 -11.02 26.49 13.75
C PHE A 269 -9.84 26.35 14.70
N ILE A 270 -8.73 25.72 14.26
CA ILE A 270 -7.58 25.40 15.11
C ILE A 270 -6.31 25.95 14.49
N GLU A 271 -5.82 27.06 15.02
CA GLU A 271 -4.57 27.69 14.57
C GLU A 271 -3.32 27.00 15.14
N ARG A 272 -3.44 26.41 16.33
CA ARG A 272 -2.30 25.82 17.05
C ARG A 272 -1.89 24.49 16.41
N SER A 273 -0.74 24.50 15.74
CA SER A 273 -0.21 23.32 15.00
C SER A 273 0.02 22.10 15.91
N ALA A 274 0.41 22.30 17.16
CA ALA A 274 0.61 21.24 18.14
C ALA A 274 -0.69 20.43 18.43
N ILE A 275 -1.87 21.02 18.25
CA ILE A 275 -3.19 20.37 18.38
C ILE A 275 -3.67 19.92 16.99
N LEU A 276 -3.58 20.80 15.99
CA LEU A 276 -4.09 20.56 14.65
C LEU A 276 -3.46 19.32 13.99
N VAL A 277 -2.14 19.20 14.02
CA VAL A 277 -1.43 18.13 13.33
C VAL A 277 -1.82 16.74 13.84
N PRO A 278 -1.74 16.39 15.15
CA PRO A 278 -2.14 15.07 15.61
C PRO A 278 -3.63 14.80 15.41
N LEU A 279 -4.49 15.81 15.55
CA LEU A 279 -5.93 15.65 15.33
C LEU A 279 -6.24 15.35 13.84
N GLN A 280 -5.60 16.07 12.92
CA GLN A 280 -5.73 15.79 11.48
C GLN A 280 -5.18 14.40 11.11
N LEU A 281 -4.10 13.95 11.72
CA LEU A 281 -3.56 12.59 11.49
C LEU A 281 -4.56 11.51 11.93
N ILE A 282 -5.17 11.67 13.11
CA ILE A 282 -6.19 10.76 13.63
C ILE A 282 -7.39 10.72 12.67
N LEU A 283 -7.96 11.87 12.33
CA LEU A 283 -9.14 11.94 11.44
C LEU A 283 -8.81 11.46 10.02
N SER A 284 -7.67 11.82 9.48
CA SER A 284 -7.21 11.33 8.18
C SER A 284 -7.04 9.80 8.17
N SER A 285 -6.49 9.23 9.26
CA SER A 285 -6.36 7.79 9.41
C SER A 285 -7.73 7.09 9.34
N PHE A 286 -8.72 7.57 10.11
CA PHE A 286 -10.05 6.98 10.12
C PHE A 286 -10.81 7.19 8.81
N SER A 287 -10.72 8.37 8.21
CA SER A 287 -11.35 8.65 6.92
C SER A 287 -10.75 7.77 5.81
N ASN A 288 -9.42 7.64 5.75
CA ASN A 288 -8.74 6.79 4.77
C ASN A 288 -9.07 5.30 4.96
N LEU A 289 -9.18 4.82 6.21
CA LEU A 289 -9.62 3.45 6.48
C LEU A 289 -11.07 3.22 6.07
N SER A 290 -11.97 4.16 6.38
CA SER A 290 -13.37 4.10 5.95
C SER A 290 -13.47 4.04 4.42
N PHE A 291 -12.71 4.88 3.71
CA PHE A 291 -12.68 4.87 2.26
C PHE A 291 -12.04 3.58 1.69
N MET A 292 -11.00 3.06 2.32
CA MET A 292 -10.41 1.76 1.95
C MET A 292 -11.44 0.63 2.08
N VAL A 293 -12.20 0.59 3.18
CA VAL A 293 -13.30 -0.38 3.36
C VAL A 293 -14.35 -0.20 2.27
N LEU A 294 -14.72 1.04 1.92
CA LEU A 294 -15.64 1.34 0.83
C LEU A 294 -15.15 0.77 -0.50
N LEU A 295 -13.87 0.98 -0.85
CA LEU A 295 -13.28 0.45 -2.09
C LEU A 295 -13.27 -1.09 -2.11
N VAL A 296 -12.85 -1.71 -1.01
CA VAL A 296 -12.79 -3.18 -0.89
C VAL A 296 -14.20 -3.78 -0.96
N THR A 297 -15.16 -3.23 -0.22
CA THR A 297 -16.53 -3.75 -0.19
C THR A 297 -17.25 -3.52 -1.51
N GLY A 298 -17.08 -2.34 -2.11
CA GLY A 298 -17.62 -2.03 -3.44
C GLY A 298 -17.14 -3.02 -4.50
N LEU A 299 -15.82 -3.28 -4.52
CA LEU A 299 -15.26 -4.26 -5.45
C LEU A 299 -15.77 -5.68 -5.19
N LEU A 300 -15.78 -6.13 -3.92
CA LEU A 300 -16.24 -7.47 -3.55
C LEU A 300 -17.70 -7.70 -3.95
N LEU A 301 -18.58 -6.78 -3.62
CA LEU A 301 -20.01 -6.88 -3.93
C LEU A 301 -20.24 -6.86 -5.44
N THR A 302 -19.51 -6.02 -6.18
CA THR A 302 -19.59 -6.00 -7.64
C THR A 302 -19.07 -7.31 -8.22
N PHE A 303 -17.93 -7.81 -7.76
CA PHE A 303 -17.34 -9.08 -8.21
C PHE A 303 -18.27 -10.27 -7.96
N TYR A 304 -19.02 -10.28 -6.86
CA TYR A 304 -19.96 -11.37 -6.55
C TYR A 304 -21.21 -11.35 -7.44
N ARG A 305 -21.70 -10.15 -7.78
CA ARG A 305 -22.97 -9.95 -8.50
C ARG A 305 -22.85 -9.97 -10.02
N VAL A 306 -21.69 -9.57 -10.54
CA VAL A 306 -21.46 -9.52 -11.99
C VAL A 306 -21.35 -10.94 -12.56
N LYS A 307 -22.17 -11.24 -13.59
CA LYS A 307 -22.15 -12.54 -14.28
C LYS A 307 -20.89 -12.71 -15.12
N ASP A 308 -20.52 -11.68 -15.89
CA ASP A 308 -19.28 -11.66 -16.67
C ASP A 308 -18.15 -10.99 -15.89
N ARG A 309 -17.24 -11.80 -15.39
CA ARG A 309 -16.07 -11.36 -14.63
C ARG A 309 -14.83 -11.09 -15.49
N SER A 310 -14.96 -11.14 -16.81
CA SER A 310 -13.82 -11.03 -17.75
C SER A 310 -13.01 -9.76 -17.54
N PHE A 311 -13.68 -8.63 -17.26
CA PHE A 311 -13.00 -7.37 -16.93
C PHE A 311 -12.12 -7.51 -15.68
N PHE A 312 -12.66 -8.04 -14.58
CA PHE A 312 -11.92 -8.21 -13.32
C PHE A 312 -10.78 -9.21 -13.47
N MET A 313 -11.00 -10.28 -14.24
CA MET A 313 -10.00 -11.33 -14.44
C MET A 313 -8.73 -10.83 -15.15
N ARG A 314 -8.79 -9.72 -15.88
CA ARG A 314 -7.60 -9.06 -16.45
C ARG A 314 -6.62 -8.59 -15.36
N PHE A 315 -7.14 -8.19 -14.19
CA PHE A 315 -6.33 -7.78 -13.05
C PHE A 315 -5.75 -8.95 -12.25
N THR A 316 -6.25 -10.17 -12.43
CA THR A 316 -5.78 -11.36 -11.69
C THR A 316 -4.31 -11.68 -12.01
N SER A 317 -3.93 -11.69 -13.29
CA SER A 317 -2.54 -11.92 -13.70
C SER A 317 -1.62 -10.82 -13.20
N TYR A 318 -2.08 -9.59 -13.25
CA TYR A 318 -1.38 -8.41 -12.78
C TYR A 318 -1.16 -8.44 -11.25
N GLY A 319 -2.19 -8.81 -10.48
CA GLY A 319 -2.11 -8.97 -9.02
C GLY A 319 -1.25 -10.15 -8.57
N LYS A 320 -1.23 -11.26 -9.35
CA LYS A 320 -0.32 -12.40 -9.10
C LYS A 320 1.15 -12.04 -9.24
N MET A 321 1.48 -11.02 -10.04
CA MET A 321 2.83 -10.50 -10.26
C MET A 321 3.06 -9.14 -9.58
N SER A 322 2.37 -8.87 -8.48
CA SER A 322 2.40 -7.58 -7.78
C SER A 322 3.81 -7.15 -7.32
N LEU A 323 4.64 -8.09 -6.86
CA LEU A 323 6.02 -7.81 -6.46
C LEU A 323 6.87 -7.44 -7.68
N THR A 324 6.76 -8.21 -8.77
CA THR A 324 7.46 -7.92 -10.02
C THR A 324 7.07 -6.54 -10.57
N ASN A 325 5.77 -6.24 -10.57
CA ASN A 325 5.27 -4.94 -11.04
C ASN A 325 5.74 -3.79 -10.16
N TYR A 326 5.75 -3.99 -8.83
CA TYR A 326 6.21 -3.00 -7.87
C TYR A 326 7.72 -2.70 -8.00
N LEU A 327 8.58 -3.72 -8.14
CA LEU A 327 9.99 -3.49 -8.39
C LEU A 327 10.24 -2.87 -9.77
N GLY A 328 9.53 -3.36 -10.78
CA GLY A 328 9.62 -2.82 -12.14
C GLY A 328 9.32 -1.33 -12.20
N GLN A 329 8.25 -0.87 -11.51
CA GLN A 329 7.93 0.56 -11.47
C GLN A 329 9.05 1.41 -10.85
N SER A 330 9.68 0.93 -9.77
CA SER A 330 10.75 1.66 -9.10
C SER A 330 11.98 1.83 -10.01
N ILE A 331 12.38 0.75 -10.69
CA ILE A 331 13.53 0.76 -11.59
C ILE A 331 13.25 1.63 -12.82
N PHE A 332 12.12 1.40 -13.51
CA PHE A 332 11.79 2.17 -14.70
C PHE A 332 11.40 3.61 -14.38
N GLY A 333 10.73 3.86 -13.25
CA GLY A 333 10.35 5.19 -12.82
C GLY A 333 11.57 6.07 -12.50
N SER A 334 12.51 5.59 -11.70
CA SER A 334 13.73 6.32 -11.41
C SER A 334 14.60 6.56 -12.65
N LEU A 335 14.72 5.55 -13.53
CA LEU A 335 15.41 5.70 -14.82
C LEU A 335 14.79 6.78 -15.70
N LEU A 336 13.47 6.91 -15.71
CA LEU A 336 12.78 7.86 -16.56
C LEU A 336 12.76 9.28 -15.98
N PHE A 337 12.54 9.42 -14.68
CA PHE A 337 12.26 10.71 -14.07
C PHE A 337 13.48 11.37 -13.41
N TYR A 338 14.44 10.59 -12.87
CA TYR A 338 15.58 11.14 -12.14
C TYR A 338 16.66 11.68 -13.07
N HIS A 339 17.49 12.57 -12.54
CA HIS A 339 18.56 13.25 -13.27
C HIS A 339 19.55 12.29 -13.94
N TRP A 340 19.95 11.22 -13.25
CA TRP A 340 20.91 10.25 -13.77
C TRP A 340 20.38 9.38 -14.93
N GLY A 341 19.07 9.41 -15.20
CA GLY A 341 18.41 8.68 -16.29
C GLY A 341 18.01 9.60 -17.43
N PHE A 342 16.74 9.54 -17.83
CA PHE A 342 16.20 10.37 -18.91
C PHE A 342 15.75 11.77 -18.45
N GLU A 343 15.71 12.03 -17.16
CA GLU A 343 15.37 13.34 -16.56
C GLU A 343 14.00 13.91 -17.00
N LEU A 344 13.06 13.04 -17.36
CA LEU A 344 11.76 13.45 -17.86
C LEU A 344 10.92 14.23 -16.83
N GLY A 345 11.27 14.16 -15.55
CA GLY A 345 10.59 14.91 -14.49
C GLY A 345 10.59 16.43 -14.68
N ARG A 346 11.58 16.97 -15.39
CA ARG A 346 11.64 18.41 -15.74
C ARG A 346 10.74 18.82 -16.88
N TYR A 347 10.35 17.88 -17.75
CA TYR A 347 9.65 18.15 -19.00
C TYR A 347 8.20 17.70 -18.97
N LEU A 348 7.88 16.67 -18.19
CA LEU A 348 6.54 16.11 -18.12
C LEU A 348 5.74 16.74 -16.97
N GLY A 349 4.63 17.39 -17.31
CA GLY A 349 3.61 17.78 -16.35
C GLY A 349 2.77 16.59 -15.87
N ILE A 350 1.87 16.84 -14.92
CA ILE A 350 1.05 15.81 -14.27
C ILE A 350 0.20 15.04 -15.29
N THR A 351 -0.41 15.71 -16.26
CA THR A 351 -1.24 15.07 -17.29
C THR A 351 -0.43 14.08 -18.13
N TYR A 352 0.75 14.46 -18.59
CA TYR A 352 1.61 13.55 -19.37
C TYR A 352 2.15 12.40 -18.53
N SER A 353 2.52 12.66 -17.27
CA SER A 353 2.98 11.64 -16.34
C SER A 353 1.87 10.63 -16.01
N PHE A 354 0.63 11.08 -15.93
CA PHE A 354 -0.54 10.20 -15.78
C PHE A 354 -0.76 9.31 -17.01
N LEU A 355 -0.70 9.89 -18.23
CA LEU A 355 -0.81 9.11 -19.47
C LEU A 355 0.32 8.07 -19.58
N PHE A 356 1.55 8.46 -19.21
CA PHE A 356 2.67 7.53 -19.08
C PHE A 356 2.35 6.42 -18.08
N GLY A 357 1.83 6.74 -16.88
CA GLY A 357 1.42 5.76 -15.87
C GLY A 357 0.38 4.77 -16.39
N ILE A 358 -0.63 5.23 -17.13
CA ILE A 358 -1.64 4.37 -17.79
C ILE A 358 -0.96 3.44 -18.80
N LEU A 359 -0.14 3.98 -19.70
CA LEU A 359 0.57 3.18 -20.69
C LEU A 359 1.45 2.12 -20.02
N PHE A 360 2.16 2.50 -18.96
CA PHE A 360 3.03 1.60 -18.22
C PHE A 360 2.25 0.46 -17.55
N VAL A 361 1.11 0.75 -16.91
CA VAL A 361 0.19 -0.26 -16.36
C VAL A 361 -0.29 -1.22 -17.45
N LEU A 362 -0.71 -0.70 -18.61
CA LEU A 362 -1.19 -1.54 -19.72
C LEU A 362 -0.07 -2.47 -20.23
N LEU A 363 1.14 -1.96 -20.41
CA LEU A 363 2.31 -2.77 -20.80
C LEU A 363 2.61 -3.85 -19.77
N GLN A 364 2.59 -3.52 -18.48
CA GLN A 364 2.75 -4.50 -17.41
C GLN A 364 1.63 -5.55 -17.41
N MET A 365 0.38 -5.19 -17.65
CA MET A 365 -0.74 -6.15 -17.74
C MET A 365 -0.56 -7.12 -18.90
N VAL A 366 -0.13 -6.63 -20.07
CA VAL A 366 0.21 -7.47 -21.23
C VAL A 366 1.36 -8.42 -20.88
N PHE A 367 2.44 -7.89 -20.32
CA PHE A 367 3.59 -8.68 -19.88
C PHE A 367 3.20 -9.76 -18.87
N CYS A 368 2.43 -9.41 -17.84
CA CYS A 368 1.98 -10.37 -16.82
C CYS A 368 1.13 -11.48 -17.43
N SER A 369 0.22 -11.14 -18.34
CA SER A 369 -0.63 -12.13 -19.01
C SER A 369 0.19 -13.06 -19.91
N TRP A 370 1.16 -12.51 -20.66
CA TRP A 370 2.07 -13.29 -21.49
C TRP A 370 2.98 -14.17 -20.63
N TRP A 371 3.61 -13.63 -19.59
CA TRP A 371 4.55 -14.35 -18.72
C TRP A 371 3.89 -15.54 -18.02
N LEU A 372 2.69 -15.35 -17.44
CA LEU A 372 1.97 -16.40 -16.70
C LEU A 372 1.38 -17.50 -17.61
N ARG A 373 1.36 -17.34 -18.93
CA ARG A 373 1.07 -18.46 -19.85
C ARG A 373 2.22 -19.48 -19.90
N HIS A 374 3.45 -19.03 -19.68
CA HIS A 374 4.66 -19.86 -19.79
C HIS A 374 5.27 -20.21 -18.42
N HIS A 375 4.92 -19.46 -17.36
CA HIS A 375 5.52 -19.58 -16.03
C HIS A 375 4.45 -19.61 -14.95
N LYS A 376 4.69 -20.38 -13.86
CA LYS A 376 3.74 -20.49 -12.73
C LYS A 376 3.74 -19.26 -11.80
N HIS A 377 4.81 -18.48 -11.80
CA HIS A 377 5.01 -17.32 -10.91
C HIS A 377 5.71 -16.21 -11.69
N GLY A 378 5.51 -14.96 -11.28
CA GLY A 378 6.32 -13.85 -11.77
C GLY A 378 7.80 -14.03 -11.43
N PRO A 379 8.70 -13.28 -12.09
CA PRO A 379 10.15 -13.39 -11.88
C PRO A 379 10.54 -13.25 -10.40
N PHE A 380 10.16 -12.16 -9.75
CA PHE A 380 10.52 -11.89 -8.35
C PHE A 380 9.69 -12.72 -7.36
N GLU A 381 8.43 -13.03 -7.66
CA GLU A 381 7.61 -13.95 -6.86
C GLU A 381 8.20 -15.36 -6.88
N GLY A 382 8.67 -15.80 -8.03
CA GLY A 382 9.35 -17.09 -8.22
C GLY A 382 10.67 -17.16 -7.47
N LEU A 383 11.48 -16.11 -7.53
CA LEU A 383 12.73 -15.97 -6.79
C LEU A 383 12.44 -16.01 -5.28
N TRP A 384 11.55 -15.15 -4.80
CA TRP A 384 11.15 -15.09 -3.38
C TRP A 384 10.65 -16.45 -2.87
N LYS A 385 9.83 -17.14 -3.68
CA LYS A 385 9.36 -18.47 -3.34
C LYS A 385 10.50 -19.49 -3.28
N ARG A 386 11.41 -19.52 -4.27
CA ARG A 386 12.56 -20.45 -4.29
C ARG A 386 13.44 -20.25 -3.05
N LEU A 387 13.83 -19.00 -2.77
CA LEU A 387 14.65 -18.64 -1.62
C LEU A 387 13.95 -18.98 -0.28
N THR A 388 12.62 -18.82 -0.21
CA THR A 388 11.84 -19.21 0.98
C THR A 388 11.97 -20.72 1.28
N TRP A 389 12.08 -21.56 0.26
CA TRP A 389 12.08 -23.03 0.43
C TRP A 389 13.46 -23.67 0.29
N ILE A 390 14.54 -22.92 0.32
CA ILE A 390 15.91 -23.47 0.35
C ILE A 390 16.07 -24.41 1.55
N GLY A 391 16.76 -25.52 1.33
CA GLY A 391 17.08 -26.52 2.38
C GLY A 391 15.96 -27.50 2.74
N LYS A 392 14.84 -27.53 1.99
CA LYS A 392 13.88 -28.65 2.08
C LYS A 392 13.95 -29.45 0.78
N ASN A 393 14.41 -30.68 0.89
CA ASN A 393 14.18 -31.69 -0.16
C ASN A 393 12.67 -31.76 -0.40
N LYS A 394 12.30 -31.84 -1.67
CA LYS A 394 10.92 -31.84 -2.20
C LYS A 394 10.02 -32.86 -1.54
#